data_68f78e0bc53410313de22d4b4bca5760
#
_entry.id   68f78e0bc53410313de22d4b4bca5760
#
_cell.length_a   1.000
_cell.length_b   1.000
_cell.length_c   1.000
_cell.angle_alpha   90.00
_cell.angle_beta   90.00
_cell.angle_gamma   90.00
#
_symmetry.space_group_name_H-M   'P 1'
#
loop_
_entity.id
_entity.type
_entity.pdbx_description
1 polymer ?
#
loop_
_entity_poly.entity_id
_entity_poly.type
_entity_poly.pdbx_seq_one_letter_code
_entity_poly.pdbx_strand_id
1 'polypeptide(L)'
;LSDGSIANIEVQKIVSLFPGERLSCYSADAIMRQYHRLSSSTSTARYNDDISQDSDSISTLGHKTFSYKDMKNVHTIVLFENSNSNLINSDNPELYFHVGTTTFNTHINFPLLQKYHMISLDTFRKYRYSDIIKGNIEIKKCDYDDDVYEKPLTDQMLRDRLAFLSLFVTETVDEAIAIQNIFPELSEIFNEMNEYLARPEEVLGMFSEALRILNHNTAVLMVDEYRKKYQEMEKNLKKEMKEKLDDKDKQISSQEELLKNQ
;
A
#
# COMPACT_ATOMS: atom_id res chain seq x y z
N LEU A 1 -12.88 -9.74 -6.31
CA LEU A 1 -13.92 -9.47 -5.32
C LEU A 1 -15.27 -9.97 -5.85
N SER A 2 -16.24 -10.16 -4.97
CA SER A 2 -17.56 -10.74 -5.32
C SER A 2 -18.37 -9.87 -6.29
N ASP A 3 -18.11 -8.56 -6.32
CA ASP A 3 -18.71 -7.59 -7.24
C ASP A 3 -18.00 -7.47 -8.60
N GLY A 4 -16.95 -8.27 -8.79
CA GLY A 4 -16.06 -8.25 -9.97
C GLY A 4 -14.96 -7.19 -9.91
N SER A 5 -14.86 -6.40 -8.84
CA SER A 5 -13.74 -5.47 -8.61
C SER A 5 -12.43 -6.23 -8.47
N ILE A 6 -11.33 -5.55 -8.79
CA ILE A 6 -9.97 -6.08 -8.64
C ILE A 6 -9.33 -5.48 -7.40
N ALA A 7 -8.71 -6.31 -6.57
CA ALA A 7 -7.85 -5.88 -5.49
C ALA A 7 -6.40 -6.26 -5.79
N ASN A 8 -5.50 -5.29 -5.66
CA ASN A 8 -4.06 -5.51 -5.57
C ASN A 8 -3.64 -5.27 -4.12
N ILE A 9 -3.08 -6.28 -3.47
CA ILE A 9 -2.62 -6.21 -2.08
C ILE A 9 -1.10 -6.27 -2.08
N GLU A 10 -0.48 -5.32 -1.42
CA GLU A 10 0.97 -5.22 -1.31
C GLU A 10 1.38 -4.98 0.14
N VAL A 11 2.41 -5.70 0.60
CA VAL A 11 3.04 -5.48 1.90
C VAL A 11 4.39 -4.84 1.68
N GLN A 12 4.62 -3.68 2.29
CA GLN A 12 5.88 -2.94 2.18
C GLN A 12 6.53 -2.79 3.54
N LYS A 13 7.78 -3.22 3.64
CA LYS A 13 8.54 -3.13 4.89
C LYS A 13 8.79 -1.69 5.31
N ILE A 14 9.07 -0.83 4.35
CA ILE A 14 9.35 0.60 4.56
C ILE A 14 8.59 1.38 3.50
N VAL A 15 8.02 2.52 3.89
CA VAL A 15 7.45 3.46 2.92
C VAL A 15 8.55 3.88 1.94
N SER A 16 8.36 3.56 0.67
CA SER A 16 9.32 3.91 -0.39
C SER A 16 9.44 5.42 -0.55
N LEU A 17 10.51 5.87 -1.22
CA LEU A 17 10.70 7.30 -1.51
C LEU A 17 9.59 7.88 -2.41
N PHE A 18 8.94 7.02 -3.21
CA PHE A 18 7.90 7.39 -4.17
C PHE A 18 6.64 6.54 -3.97
N PRO A 19 6.00 6.58 -2.78
CA PRO A 19 4.86 5.71 -2.54
C PRO A 19 3.66 6.04 -3.46
N GLY A 20 3.39 7.32 -3.72
CA GLY A 20 2.27 7.76 -4.55
C GLY A 20 2.42 7.34 -6.01
N GLU A 21 3.59 7.54 -6.59
CA GLU A 21 3.90 7.17 -7.97
C GLU A 21 3.82 5.64 -8.15
N ARG A 22 4.37 4.90 -7.20
CA ARG A 22 4.34 3.44 -7.22
C ARG A 22 2.92 2.89 -7.13
N LEU A 23 2.11 3.41 -6.22
CA LEU A 23 0.70 3.04 -6.07
C LEU A 23 -0.11 3.37 -7.33
N SER A 24 0.17 4.51 -7.95
CA SER A 24 -0.46 4.91 -9.21
C SER A 24 -0.13 3.94 -10.34
N CYS A 25 1.13 3.49 -10.45
CA CYS A 25 1.54 2.49 -11.43
C CYS A 25 0.82 1.15 -11.22
N TYR A 26 0.71 0.65 -10.00
CA TYR A 26 0.00 -0.59 -9.70
C TYR A 26 -1.48 -0.51 -10.04
N SER A 27 -2.11 0.59 -9.67
CA SER A 27 -3.52 0.83 -9.98
C SER A 27 -3.76 0.91 -11.49
N ALA A 28 -2.89 1.60 -12.22
CA ALA A 28 -2.96 1.70 -13.67
C ALA A 28 -2.77 0.33 -14.37
N ASP A 29 -1.80 -0.47 -13.92
CA ASP A 29 -1.57 -1.82 -14.44
C ASP A 29 -2.80 -2.72 -14.23
N ALA A 30 -3.40 -2.68 -13.05
CA ALA A 30 -4.62 -3.44 -12.76
C ALA A 30 -5.82 -3.03 -13.65
N ILE A 31 -5.97 -1.72 -13.94
CA ILE A 31 -6.96 -1.21 -14.89
C ILE A 31 -6.69 -1.74 -16.30
N MET A 32 -5.43 -1.66 -16.76
CA MET A 32 -5.05 -2.10 -18.10
C MET A 32 -5.21 -3.61 -18.28
N ARG A 33 -4.92 -4.41 -17.26
CA ARG A 33 -5.17 -5.87 -17.29
C ARG A 33 -6.66 -6.18 -17.37
N GLN A 34 -7.48 -5.43 -16.65
CA GLN A 34 -8.94 -5.58 -16.74
C GLN A 34 -9.44 -5.25 -18.15
N TYR A 35 -9.01 -4.11 -18.69
CA TYR A 35 -9.33 -3.69 -20.06
C TYR A 35 -8.92 -4.75 -21.09
N HIS A 36 -7.69 -5.25 -21.03
CA HIS A 36 -7.17 -6.27 -21.94
C HIS A 36 -8.00 -7.55 -21.90
N ARG A 37 -8.33 -8.03 -20.68
CA ARG A 37 -9.14 -9.23 -20.51
C ARG A 37 -10.54 -9.10 -21.13
N LEU A 38 -11.20 -7.97 -20.89
CA LEU A 38 -12.55 -7.71 -21.40
C LEU A 38 -12.56 -7.52 -22.92
N SER A 39 -11.58 -6.77 -23.45
CA SER A 39 -11.48 -6.52 -24.91
C SER A 39 -11.06 -7.78 -25.69
N SER A 40 -10.15 -8.61 -25.17
CA SER A 40 -9.71 -9.85 -25.81
C SER A 40 -10.82 -10.89 -25.87
N SER A 41 -11.64 -11.01 -24.84
CA SER A 41 -12.81 -11.92 -24.84
C SER A 41 -13.79 -11.59 -25.99
N THR A 42 -13.93 -10.30 -26.31
CA THR A 42 -14.78 -9.84 -27.41
C THR A 42 -14.14 -10.11 -28.78
N SER A 43 -12.82 -10.00 -28.89
CA SER A 43 -12.10 -10.26 -30.15
C SER A 43 -12.11 -11.74 -30.55
N THR A 44 -11.97 -12.64 -29.58
CA THR A 44 -12.01 -14.09 -29.82
C THR A 44 -13.41 -14.55 -30.30
N ALA A 45 -14.47 -13.94 -29.75
CA ALA A 45 -15.84 -14.21 -30.20
C ALA A 45 -16.04 -13.83 -31.69
N ARG A 46 -15.54 -12.66 -32.11
CA ARG A 46 -15.63 -12.21 -33.50
C ARG A 46 -14.84 -13.09 -34.49
N TYR A 47 -13.66 -13.55 -34.11
CA TYR A 47 -12.82 -14.41 -34.96
C TYR A 47 -13.46 -15.79 -35.20
N ASN A 48 -14.17 -16.34 -34.22
CA ASN A 48 -14.87 -17.62 -34.34
C ASN A 48 -16.14 -17.52 -35.20
N ASP A 49 -16.77 -16.35 -35.30
CA ASP A 49 -17.95 -16.13 -36.14
C ASP A 49 -17.59 -16.00 -37.64
N ASP A 50 -16.44 -15.38 -37.95
CA ASP A 50 -16.01 -15.23 -39.34
C ASP A 50 -15.61 -16.58 -40.01
N ILE A 51 -15.43 -17.65 -39.21
CA ILE A 51 -15.05 -18.98 -39.73
C ILE A 51 -16.30 -19.87 -39.95
N SER A 52 -17.46 -19.54 -39.38
CA SER A 52 -18.68 -20.35 -39.45
C SER A 52 -19.71 -19.77 -40.44
N GLN A 53 -19.30 -19.43 -41.68
CA GLN A 53 -20.24 -19.12 -42.76
C GLN A 53 -20.70 -20.41 -43.46
N ASP A 54 -21.45 -21.25 -42.77
CA ASP A 54 -22.38 -22.18 -43.45
C ASP A 54 -23.53 -22.58 -42.49
N SER A 55 -24.75 -22.36 -43.04
CA SER A 55 -26.04 -22.91 -42.68
C SER A 55 -26.80 -22.37 -41.44
N ASP A 56 -27.88 -21.68 -41.77
CA ASP A 56 -29.25 -21.68 -41.15
C ASP A 56 -29.38 -22.27 -39.73
N SER A 57 -28.87 -21.55 -38.76
CA SER A 57 -29.44 -21.57 -37.42
C SER A 57 -29.15 -20.24 -36.75
N ILE A 58 -30.17 -19.39 -36.70
CA ILE A 58 -30.18 -18.15 -35.94
C ILE A 58 -30.09 -18.52 -34.44
N SER A 59 -28.91 -18.80 -33.94
CA SER A 59 -28.65 -18.77 -32.50
C SER A 59 -28.35 -17.29 -32.15
N THR A 60 -29.36 -16.63 -31.61
CA THR A 60 -29.27 -15.33 -30.91
C THR A 60 -28.42 -15.48 -29.65
N LEU A 61 -27.16 -15.87 -29.78
CA LEU A 61 -26.13 -15.69 -28.79
C LEU A 61 -25.68 -14.23 -28.92
N GLY A 62 -26.27 -13.37 -28.10
CA GLY A 62 -25.95 -11.95 -28.09
C GLY A 62 -24.46 -11.74 -27.89
N HIS A 63 -23.77 -11.30 -28.95
CA HIS A 63 -22.38 -10.90 -28.90
C HIS A 63 -22.21 -9.79 -27.85
N LYS A 64 -21.60 -10.12 -26.74
CA LYS A 64 -21.28 -9.13 -25.71
C LYS A 64 -20.14 -8.26 -26.23
N THR A 65 -20.47 -7.14 -26.85
CA THR A 65 -19.49 -6.12 -27.21
C THR A 65 -18.91 -5.48 -25.95
N PHE A 66 -17.60 -5.27 -25.89
CA PHE A 66 -16.95 -4.56 -24.80
C PHE A 66 -17.57 -3.18 -24.59
N SER A 67 -17.83 -2.86 -23.34
CA SER A 67 -18.24 -1.54 -22.90
C SER A 67 -17.36 -1.09 -21.73
N TYR A 68 -16.99 0.17 -21.68
CA TYR A 68 -16.30 0.75 -20.50
C TYR A 68 -17.13 0.62 -19.21
N LYS A 69 -18.45 0.45 -19.31
CA LYS A 69 -19.33 0.18 -18.17
C LYS A 69 -19.12 -1.21 -17.55
N ASP A 70 -18.48 -2.13 -18.27
CA ASP A 70 -18.13 -3.47 -17.76
C ASP A 70 -16.91 -3.43 -16.84
N MET A 71 -16.13 -2.35 -16.88
CA MET A 71 -14.98 -2.16 -16.00
C MET A 71 -15.44 -1.91 -14.57
N LYS A 72 -14.75 -2.53 -13.63
CA LYS A 72 -15.03 -2.48 -12.20
C LYS A 72 -13.95 -1.72 -11.45
N ASN A 73 -14.24 -1.36 -10.21
CA ASN A 73 -13.29 -0.67 -9.34
C ASN A 73 -11.98 -1.47 -9.19
N VAL A 74 -10.91 -0.73 -9.05
CA VAL A 74 -9.57 -1.25 -8.71
C VAL A 74 -9.19 -0.73 -7.34
N HIS A 75 -9.03 -1.64 -6.40
CA HIS A 75 -8.59 -1.36 -5.04
C HIS A 75 -7.11 -1.66 -4.92
N THR A 76 -6.30 -0.65 -4.67
CA THR A 76 -4.88 -0.80 -4.35
C THR A 76 -4.74 -0.72 -2.83
N ILE A 77 -4.47 -1.85 -2.20
CA ILE A 77 -4.37 -2.00 -0.76
C ILE A 77 -2.89 -2.17 -0.41
N VAL A 78 -2.37 -1.29 0.43
CA VAL A 78 -0.96 -1.36 0.85
C VAL A 78 -0.87 -1.37 2.36
N LEU A 79 -0.17 -2.39 2.87
CA LEU A 79 0.16 -2.53 4.27
C LEU A 79 1.62 -2.10 4.46
N PHE A 80 1.85 -1.07 5.26
CA PHE A 80 3.19 -0.59 5.60
C PHE A 80 3.59 -1.12 6.97
N GLU A 81 4.66 -1.90 7.01
CA GLU A 81 5.24 -2.38 8.28
C GLU A 81 5.77 -1.22 9.11
N ASN A 82 6.45 -0.27 8.45
CA ASN A 82 6.97 0.94 9.07
C ASN A 82 6.49 2.18 8.31
N SER A 83 5.73 3.01 9.00
CA SER A 83 5.20 4.26 8.47
C SER A 83 6.22 5.39 8.50
N ASN A 84 6.06 6.36 7.62
CA ASN A 84 6.77 7.63 7.69
C ASN A 84 5.82 8.75 8.16
N SER A 85 6.35 9.96 8.36
CA SER A 85 5.58 11.12 8.80
C SER A 85 4.39 11.47 7.90
N ASN A 86 4.42 11.09 6.62
CA ASN A 86 3.34 11.38 5.67
C ASN A 86 2.11 10.48 5.88
N LEU A 87 2.27 9.33 6.55
CA LEU A 87 1.19 8.40 6.89
C LEU A 87 0.66 8.60 8.32
N ILE A 88 1.24 9.54 9.06
CA ILE A 88 0.80 9.84 10.43
C ILE A 88 -0.08 11.09 10.37
N ASN A 89 -1.33 10.94 10.76
CA ASN A 89 -2.23 12.10 10.92
C ASN A 89 -1.84 12.86 12.18
N SER A 90 -1.48 14.15 12.04
CA SER A 90 -1.06 14.98 13.19
C SER A 90 -2.17 15.22 14.20
N ASP A 91 -3.41 15.30 13.74
CA ASP A 91 -4.58 15.60 14.59
C ASP A 91 -5.12 14.34 15.27
N ASN A 92 -4.90 13.17 14.65
CA ASN A 92 -5.33 11.89 15.17
C ASN A 92 -4.27 10.80 14.89
N PRO A 93 -3.22 10.72 15.71
CA PRO A 93 -2.07 9.84 15.48
C PRO A 93 -2.37 8.34 15.65
N GLU A 94 -3.55 7.97 16.14
CA GLU A 94 -3.99 6.57 16.25
C GLU A 94 -4.65 6.03 14.97
N LEU A 95 -4.91 6.89 13.97
CA LEU A 95 -5.45 6.46 12.69
C LEU A 95 -4.42 5.66 11.92
N TYR A 96 -4.74 4.42 11.66
CA TYR A 96 -3.88 3.48 10.96
C TYR A 96 -4.42 3.09 9.58
N PHE A 97 -5.67 3.44 9.27
CA PHE A 97 -6.35 3.08 8.05
C PHE A 97 -6.75 4.34 7.28
N HIS A 98 -6.20 4.49 6.08
CA HIS A 98 -6.42 5.66 5.24
C HIS A 98 -7.01 5.24 3.91
N VAL A 99 -8.12 5.85 3.51
CA VAL A 99 -8.75 5.62 2.21
C VAL A 99 -8.59 6.83 1.33
N GLY A 100 -8.07 6.60 0.13
CA GLY A 100 -7.89 7.64 -0.89
C GLY A 100 -8.80 7.37 -2.09
N THR A 101 -9.55 8.40 -2.47
CA THR A 101 -10.33 8.44 -3.71
C THR A 101 -10.04 9.73 -4.44
N THR A 102 -10.28 9.77 -5.74
CA THR A 102 -10.15 11.02 -6.50
C THR A 102 -11.37 11.89 -6.26
N THR A 103 -11.14 13.11 -5.77
CA THR A 103 -12.14 14.14 -5.60
C THR A 103 -11.83 15.34 -6.48
N PHE A 104 -12.86 16.07 -6.91
CA PHE A 104 -12.71 17.27 -7.71
C PHE A 104 -12.92 18.51 -6.82
N ASN A 105 -12.13 19.55 -7.03
CA ASN A 105 -12.21 20.81 -6.28
C ASN A 105 -13.58 21.50 -6.36
N THR A 106 -14.37 21.17 -7.36
CA THR A 106 -15.74 21.67 -7.56
C THR A 106 -16.80 20.77 -6.91
N HIS A 107 -16.40 19.73 -6.19
CA HIS A 107 -17.28 18.75 -5.53
C HIS A 107 -18.27 18.05 -6.48
N ILE A 108 -17.97 18.01 -7.79
CA ILE A 108 -18.77 17.21 -8.72
C ILE A 108 -18.60 15.71 -8.39
N ASN A 109 -19.68 14.97 -8.44
CA ASN A 109 -19.63 13.52 -8.29
C ASN A 109 -19.30 12.86 -9.64
N PHE A 110 -18.02 12.57 -9.83
CA PHE A 110 -17.52 11.83 -10.99
C PHE A 110 -16.66 10.68 -10.49
N PRO A 111 -17.26 9.49 -10.26
CA PRO A 111 -16.55 8.36 -9.67
C PRO A 111 -15.50 7.81 -10.64
N LEU A 112 -14.23 7.83 -10.21
CA LEU A 112 -13.15 7.13 -10.88
C LEU A 112 -13.00 5.71 -10.29
N LEU A 113 -12.47 4.79 -11.09
CA LEU A 113 -12.38 3.37 -10.72
C LEU A 113 -11.29 3.08 -9.67
N GLN A 114 -10.35 3.98 -9.48
CA GLN A 114 -9.20 3.80 -8.60
C GLN A 114 -9.55 4.16 -7.16
N LYS A 115 -9.29 3.21 -6.25
CA LYS A 115 -9.43 3.38 -4.80
C LYS A 115 -8.15 2.89 -4.13
N TYR A 116 -7.65 3.67 -3.18
CA TYR A 116 -6.42 3.39 -2.46
C TYR A 116 -6.73 3.15 -0.99
N HIS A 117 -6.14 2.11 -0.41
CA HIS A 117 -6.25 1.78 1.00
C HIS A 117 -4.83 1.66 1.55
N MET A 118 -4.43 2.59 2.40
CA MET A 118 -3.11 2.62 3.01
C MET A 118 -3.25 2.29 4.49
N ILE A 119 -2.50 1.30 4.94
CA ILE A 119 -2.63 0.74 6.28
C ILE A 119 -1.26 0.77 6.95
N SER A 120 -1.18 1.49 8.07
CA SER A 120 0.03 1.65 8.90
C SER A 120 0.05 0.56 9.97
N LEU A 121 0.78 -0.54 9.75
CA LEU A 121 0.81 -1.68 10.67
C LEU A 121 1.50 -1.34 11.99
N ASP A 122 2.55 -0.51 11.99
CA ASP A 122 3.21 -0.01 13.19
C ASP A 122 2.28 0.85 14.05
N THR A 123 1.48 1.72 13.41
CA THR A 123 0.44 2.50 14.10
C THR A 123 -0.65 1.60 14.67
N PHE A 124 -1.14 0.64 13.88
CA PHE A 124 -2.10 -0.36 14.33
C PHE A 124 -1.55 -1.14 15.53
N ARG A 125 -0.31 -1.66 15.44
CA ARG A 125 0.34 -2.38 16.55
C ARG A 125 0.40 -1.53 17.81
N LYS A 126 0.81 -0.28 17.68
CA LYS A 126 1.00 0.62 18.81
C LYS A 126 -0.31 0.97 19.52
N TYR A 127 -1.36 1.31 18.79
CA TYR A 127 -2.55 1.92 19.37
C TYR A 127 -3.75 0.98 19.46
N ARG A 128 -3.75 -0.11 18.68
CA ARG A 128 -4.92 -0.99 18.61
C ARG A 128 -4.63 -2.44 18.99
N TYR A 129 -3.57 -3.01 18.46
CA TYR A 129 -3.22 -4.43 18.65
C TYR A 129 -2.95 -4.76 20.14
N SER A 130 -2.32 -3.86 20.86
CA SER A 130 -2.07 -4.03 22.32
C SER A 130 -3.34 -4.16 23.16
N ASP A 131 -4.46 -3.61 22.71
CA ASP A 131 -5.76 -3.78 23.33
C ASP A 131 -6.41 -5.10 22.95
N ILE A 132 -6.29 -5.46 21.66
CA ILE A 132 -6.85 -6.70 21.12
C ILE A 132 -6.29 -7.92 21.86
N ILE A 133 -4.97 -8.02 22.03
CA ILE A 133 -4.35 -9.16 22.74
C ILE A 133 -4.75 -9.27 24.21
N LYS A 134 -5.26 -8.18 24.80
CA LYS A 134 -5.86 -8.18 26.15
C LYS A 134 -7.34 -8.54 26.17
N GLY A 135 -7.92 -8.86 25.00
CA GLY A 135 -9.32 -9.23 24.82
C GLY A 135 -10.26 -8.03 24.60
N ASN A 136 -9.76 -6.81 24.47
CA ASN A 136 -10.57 -5.64 24.16
C ASN A 136 -10.72 -5.47 22.64
N ILE A 137 -11.75 -6.10 22.09
CA ILE A 137 -12.10 -6.06 20.66
C ILE A 137 -13.26 -5.09 20.35
N GLU A 138 -13.65 -4.25 21.31
CA GLU A 138 -14.64 -3.21 21.07
C GLU A 138 -14.18 -2.29 19.91
N ILE A 139 -15.10 -2.01 18.98
CA ILE A 139 -14.82 -1.18 17.81
C ILE A 139 -14.58 0.27 18.25
N LYS A 140 -13.46 0.83 17.86
CA LYS A 140 -13.07 2.20 18.14
C LYS A 140 -13.17 3.08 16.91
N LYS A 141 -13.21 4.39 17.10
CA LYS A 141 -13.26 5.37 16.02
C LYS A 141 -12.10 5.25 15.02
N CYS A 142 -10.93 4.80 15.46
CA CYS A 142 -9.79 4.56 14.58
C CYS A 142 -9.94 3.32 13.68
N ASP A 143 -10.90 2.45 13.95
CA ASP A 143 -11.13 1.22 13.20
C ASP A 143 -11.98 1.43 11.93
N TYR A 144 -12.64 2.58 11.78
CA TYR A 144 -13.51 2.88 10.66
C TYR A 144 -13.44 4.36 10.24
N ASP A 145 -13.89 4.62 9.02
CA ASP A 145 -14.07 5.97 8.46
C ASP A 145 -15.46 6.03 7.85
N ASP A 146 -16.37 6.76 8.50
CA ASP A 146 -17.78 6.84 8.14
C ASP A 146 -18.01 7.50 6.78
N ASP A 147 -17.09 8.38 6.35
CA ASP A 147 -17.29 9.25 5.18
C ASP A 147 -16.88 8.58 3.85
N VAL A 148 -16.23 7.41 3.89
CA VAL A 148 -15.58 6.82 2.71
C VAL A 148 -16.40 5.73 2.05
N TYR A 149 -17.25 5.06 2.78
CA TYR A 149 -18.01 3.93 2.27
C TYR A 149 -19.44 4.33 1.90
N GLU A 150 -19.89 3.92 0.71
CA GLU A 150 -21.29 4.10 0.27
C GLU A 150 -22.29 3.42 1.22
N LYS A 151 -21.84 2.43 1.96
CA LYS A 151 -22.60 1.73 3.00
C LYS A 151 -21.73 1.62 4.25
N PRO A 152 -22.30 1.84 5.44
CA PRO A 152 -21.56 1.64 6.69
C PRO A 152 -21.10 0.18 6.81
N LEU A 153 -19.87 0.00 7.33
CA LEU A 153 -19.34 -1.33 7.61
C LEU A 153 -20.12 -1.94 8.78
N THR A 154 -20.37 -3.23 8.70
CA THR A 154 -20.95 -3.96 9.84
C THR A 154 -19.89 -4.24 10.91
N ASP A 155 -20.31 -4.45 12.15
CA ASP A 155 -19.41 -4.84 13.25
C ASP A 155 -18.62 -6.11 12.90
N GLN A 156 -19.22 -7.05 12.19
CA GLN A 156 -18.55 -8.26 11.74
C GLN A 156 -17.42 -7.92 10.73
N MET A 157 -17.66 -7.06 9.76
CA MET A 157 -16.62 -6.65 8.79
C MET A 157 -15.46 -5.92 9.46
N LEU A 158 -15.76 -5.12 10.48
CA LEU A 158 -14.73 -4.45 11.28
C LEU A 158 -13.94 -5.44 12.13
N ARG A 159 -14.63 -6.42 12.75
CA ARG A 159 -14.00 -7.51 13.48
C ARG A 159 -13.07 -8.34 12.56
N ASP A 160 -13.53 -8.71 11.37
CA ASP A 160 -12.75 -9.45 10.38
C ASP A 160 -11.49 -8.67 9.97
N ARG A 161 -11.61 -7.34 9.82
CA ARG A 161 -10.45 -6.45 9.56
C ARG A 161 -9.45 -6.50 10.71
N LEU A 162 -9.91 -6.38 11.95
CA LEU A 162 -9.03 -6.45 13.13
C LEU A 162 -8.33 -7.80 13.22
N ALA A 163 -9.05 -8.89 12.99
CA ALA A 163 -8.49 -10.23 12.94
C ALA A 163 -7.39 -10.34 11.88
N PHE A 164 -7.71 -9.92 10.65
CA PHE A 164 -6.76 -9.97 9.52
C PHE A 164 -5.51 -9.13 9.76
N LEU A 165 -5.65 -7.88 10.24
CA LEU A 165 -4.52 -7.01 10.53
C LEU A 165 -3.66 -7.56 11.67
N SER A 166 -4.27 -8.21 12.65
CA SER A 166 -3.55 -8.85 13.75
C SER A 166 -2.56 -9.92 13.27
N LEU A 167 -2.87 -10.65 12.19
CA LEU A 167 -1.94 -11.63 11.60
C LEU A 167 -0.62 -10.98 11.18
N PHE A 168 -0.66 -9.78 10.58
CA PHE A 168 0.53 -9.11 10.05
C PHE A 168 1.42 -8.48 11.13
N VAL A 169 0.90 -8.27 12.32
CA VAL A 169 1.65 -7.62 13.41
C VAL A 169 1.99 -8.56 14.57
N THR A 170 1.57 -9.81 14.50
CA THR A 170 1.93 -10.85 15.47
C THR A 170 3.39 -11.24 15.28
N GLU A 171 4.21 -11.11 16.34
CA GLU A 171 5.66 -11.34 16.27
C GLU A 171 6.10 -12.56 17.10
N THR A 172 5.31 -12.97 18.09
CA THR A 172 5.68 -14.04 19.00
C THR A 172 4.65 -15.17 19.00
N VAL A 173 5.08 -16.36 19.41
CA VAL A 173 4.19 -17.52 19.55
C VAL A 173 3.10 -17.26 20.58
N ASP A 174 3.42 -16.58 21.69
CA ASP A 174 2.46 -16.27 22.74
C ASP A 174 1.37 -15.30 22.22
N GLU A 175 1.75 -14.30 21.42
CA GLU A 175 0.81 -13.42 20.72
C GLU A 175 -0.07 -14.22 19.75
N ALA A 176 0.52 -15.15 18.98
CA ALA A 176 -0.23 -15.98 18.03
C ALA A 176 -1.29 -16.82 18.74
N ILE A 177 -0.94 -17.43 19.88
CA ILE A 177 -1.89 -18.17 20.71
C ILE A 177 -3.01 -17.26 21.24
N ALA A 178 -2.65 -16.05 21.71
CA ALA A 178 -3.63 -15.10 22.21
C ALA A 178 -4.61 -14.67 21.09
N ILE A 179 -4.10 -14.36 19.89
CA ILE A 179 -4.91 -13.97 18.74
C ILE A 179 -5.80 -15.12 18.27
N GLN A 180 -5.31 -16.36 18.23
CA GLN A 180 -6.10 -17.54 17.91
C GLN A 180 -7.27 -17.75 18.88
N ASN A 181 -7.06 -17.48 20.18
CA ASN A 181 -8.12 -17.57 21.18
C ASN A 181 -9.19 -16.47 21.01
N ILE A 182 -8.80 -15.28 20.56
CA ILE A 182 -9.70 -14.13 20.34
C ILE A 182 -10.45 -14.26 19.01
N PHE A 183 -9.75 -14.75 17.98
CA PHE A 183 -10.25 -14.93 16.61
C PHE A 183 -10.05 -16.39 16.17
N PRO A 184 -10.90 -17.32 16.63
CA PRO A 184 -10.78 -18.75 16.29
C PRO A 184 -10.83 -19.04 14.79
N GLU A 185 -11.47 -18.16 14.01
CA GLU A 185 -11.55 -18.22 12.56
C GLU A 185 -10.17 -18.14 11.87
N LEU A 186 -9.13 -17.64 12.54
CA LEU A 186 -7.78 -17.58 12.01
C LEU A 186 -6.98 -18.89 12.17
N SER A 187 -7.52 -19.88 12.87
CA SER A 187 -6.79 -21.13 13.20
C SER A 187 -6.30 -21.87 11.95
N GLU A 188 -7.10 -21.89 10.87
CA GLU A 188 -6.73 -22.53 9.61
C GLU A 188 -5.53 -21.80 8.97
N ILE A 189 -5.55 -20.48 8.97
CA ILE A 189 -4.45 -19.65 8.42
C ILE A 189 -3.16 -19.87 9.22
N PHE A 190 -3.22 -19.91 10.55
CA PHE A 190 -2.04 -20.21 11.38
C PHE A 190 -1.48 -21.62 11.11
N ASN A 191 -2.35 -22.61 10.89
CA ASN A 191 -1.91 -23.95 10.54
C ASN A 191 -1.21 -23.98 9.17
N GLU A 192 -1.79 -23.34 8.15
CA GLU A 192 -1.16 -23.19 6.84
C GLU A 192 0.18 -22.47 6.92
N MET A 193 0.26 -21.36 7.68
CA MET A 193 1.52 -20.64 7.89
C MET A 193 2.60 -21.55 8.49
N ASN A 194 2.26 -22.39 9.48
CA ASN A 194 3.19 -23.34 10.07
C ASN A 194 3.67 -24.38 9.06
N GLU A 195 2.81 -24.88 8.17
CA GLU A 195 3.19 -25.78 7.08
C GLU A 195 4.16 -25.12 6.10
N TYR A 196 3.91 -23.85 5.71
CA TYR A 196 4.80 -23.09 4.84
C TYR A 196 6.15 -22.80 5.51
N LEU A 197 6.16 -22.44 6.79
CA LEU A 197 7.41 -22.23 7.54
C LEU A 197 8.25 -23.52 7.65
N ALA A 198 7.62 -24.68 7.61
CA ALA A 198 8.30 -25.97 7.57
C ALA A 198 8.93 -26.27 6.19
N ARG A 199 8.53 -25.54 5.12
CA ARG A 199 9.00 -25.73 3.74
C ARG A 199 9.42 -24.40 3.08
N PRO A 200 10.46 -23.74 3.57
CA PRO A 200 10.84 -22.39 3.09
C PRO A 200 11.21 -22.37 1.61
N GLU A 201 11.65 -23.49 1.04
CA GLU A 201 11.99 -23.58 -0.39
C GLU A 201 10.78 -23.43 -1.32
N GLU A 202 9.62 -23.91 -0.90
CA GLU A 202 8.36 -23.75 -1.66
C GLU A 202 7.90 -22.29 -1.65
N VAL A 203 8.04 -21.59 -0.52
CA VAL A 203 7.70 -20.16 -0.40
C VAL A 203 8.56 -19.29 -1.32
N LEU A 204 9.86 -19.57 -1.39
CA LEU A 204 10.79 -18.84 -2.26
C LEU A 204 10.50 -19.07 -3.76
N GLY A 205 9.98 -20.25 -4.12
CA GLY A 205 9.57 -20.56 -5.49
C GLY A 205 8.30 -19.85 -5.96
N MET A 206 7.49 -19.31 -5.06
CA MET A 206 6.22 -18.65 -5.39
C MET A 206 6.38 -17.20 -5.91
N PHE A 207 7.55 -16.59 -5.72
CA PHE A 207 7.80 -15.25 -6.25
C PHE A 207 7.91 -15.26 -7.77
N SER A 208 7.00 -14.54 -8.44
CA SER A 208 7.10 -14.40 -9.90
C SER A 208 8.37 -13.63 -10.27
N GLU A 209 9.00 -14.02 -11.39
CA GLU A 209 10.17 -13.33 -11.94
C GLU A 209 9.91 -11.83 -12.17
N ALA A 210 8.70 -11.48 -12.59
CA ALA A 210 8.30 -10.09 -12.77
C ALA A 210 8.32 -9.28 -11.44
N LEU A 211 7.87 -9.88 -10.34
CA LEU A 211 7.89 -9.26 -9.03
C LEU A 211 9.33 -9.10 -8.53
N ARG A 212 10.20 -10.09 -8.80
CA ARG A 212 11.63 -10.05 -8.46
C ARG A 212 12.34 -8.92 -9.18
N ILE A 213 12.08 -8.75 -10.49
CA ILE A 213 12.63 -7.66 -11.30
C ILE A 213 12.14 -6.30 -10.79
N LEU A 214 10.84 -6.16 -10.49
CA LEU A 214 10.26 -4.93 -9.97
C LEU A 214 10.89 -4.53 -8.63
N ASN A 215 11.05 -5.47 -7.72
CA ASN A 215 11.68 -5.23 -6.42
C ASN A 215 13.16 -4.88 -6.55
N HIS A 216 13.89 -5.56 -7.46
CA HIS A 216 15.28 -5.24 -7.75
C HIS A 216 15.43 -3.82 -8.28
N ASN A 217 14.65 -3.43 -9.28
CA ASN A 217 14.69 -2.09 -9.87
C ASN A 217 14.35 -1.01 -8.84
N THR A 218 13.37 -1.26 -7.96
CA THR A 218 13.03 -0.34 -6.86
C THR A 218 14.19 -0.20 -5.89
N ALA A 219 14.85 -1.29 -5.50
CA ALA A 219 16.00 -1.26 -4.60
C ALA A 219 17.18 -0.47 -5.20
N VAL A 220 17.47 -0.64 -6.48
CA VAL A 220 18.53 0.13 -7.18
C VAL A 220 18.20 1.62 -7.17
N LEU A 221 16.98 2.00 -7.52
CA LEU A 221 16.54 3.40 -7.49
C LEU A 221 16.65 4.01 -6.07
N MET A 222 16.26 3.25 -5.05
CA MET A 222 16.39 3.69 -3.66
C MET A 222 17.85 3.95 -3.26
N VAL A 223 18.77 3.07 -3.64
CA VAL A 223 20.20 3.25 -3.36
C VAL A 223 20.73 4.53 -4.03
N ASP A 224 20.37 4.78 -5.27
CA ASP A 224 20.80 5.98 -5.99
C ASP A 224 20.24 7.28 -5.38
N GLU A 225 18.98 7.26 -4.94
CA GLU A 225 18.36 8.40 -4.24
C GLU A 225 19.00 8.66 -2.87
N TYR A 226 19.28 7.62 -2.09
CA TYR A 226 20.01 7.77 -0.83
C TYR A 226 21.42 8.32 -1.06
N ARG A 227 22.11 7.86 -2.10
CA ARG A 227 23.44 8.39 -2.46
C ARG A 227 23.38 9.87 -2.80
N LYS A 228 22.40 10.31 -3.60
CA LYS A 228 22.21 11.74 -3.93
C LYS A 228 21.92 12.57 -2.67
N LYS A 229 21.00 12.13 -1.81
CA LYS A 229 20.71 12.81 -0.55
C LYS A 229 21.93 12.91 0.36
N TYR A 230 22.72 11.85 0.43
CA TYR A 230 23.95 11.85 1.24
C TYR A 230 24.97 12.84 0.71
N GLN A 231 25.18 12.90 -0.59
CA GLN A 231 26.07 13.86 -1.25
C GLN A 231 25.61 15.31 -1.03
N GLU A 232 24.32 15.56 -1.11
CA GLU A 232 23.73 16.89 -0.87
C GLU A 232 23.88 17.31 0.60
N MET A 233 23.62 16.41 1.53
CA MET A 233 23.84 16.65 2.96
C MET A 233 25.32 16.90 3.28
N GLU A 234 26.24 16.14 2.72
CA GLU A 234 27.70 16.35 2.86
C GLU A 234 28.12 17.72 2.32
N LYS A 235 27.60 18.13 1.16
CA LYS A 235 27.85 19.44 0.55
C LYS A 235 27.34 20.57 1.44
N ASN A 236 26.15 20.44 1.98
CA ASN A 236 25.57 21.44 2.88
C ASN A 236 26.33 21.54 4.19
N LEU A 237 26.76 20.41 4.76
CA LEU A 237 27.56 20.37 5.97
C LEU A 237 28.94 21.02 5.74
N LYS A 238 29.62 20.76 4.62
CA LYS A 238 30.88 21.39 4.24
C LYS A 238 30.72 22.90 4.09
N LYS A 239 29.63 23.37 3.52
CA LYS A 239 29.33 24.80 3.38
C LYS A 239 29.14 25.45 4.74
N GLU A 240 28.33 24.84 5.61
CA GLU A 240 28.09 25.34 6.97
C GLU A 240 29.37 25.38 7.82
N MET A 241 30.20 24.34 7.71
CA MET A 241 31.49 24.32 8.39
C MET A 241 32.44 25.44 7.90
N LYS A 242 32.47 25.72 6.59
CA LYS A 242 33.25 26.78 6.00
C LYS A 242 32.80 28.17 6.50
N GLU A 243 31.48 28.41 6.50
CA GLU A 243 30.90 29.66 7.00
C GLU A 243 31.27 29.89 8.50
N LYS A 244 31.16 28.84 9.32
CA LYS A 244 31.55 28.89 10.73
C LYS A 244 33.04 29.13 10.93
N LEU A 245 33.91 28.63 10.03
CA LEU A 245 35.33 28.84 10.06
C LEU A 245 35.66 30.31 9.71
N ASP A 246 35.09 30.81 8.61
CA ASP A 246 35.28 32.21 8.17
C ASP A 246 34.79 33.20 9.23
N ASP A 247 33.72 32.91 9.97
CA ASP A 247 33.25 33.76 11.07
C ASP A 247 34.19 33.73 12.28
N LYS A 248 34.76 32.57 12.60
CA LYS A 248 35.78 32.47 13.66
C LYS A 248 37.06 33.21 13.32
N ASP A 249 37.53 33.12 12.07
CA ASP A 249 38.72 33.85 11.60
C ASP A 249 38.53 35.38 11.67
N LYS A 250 37.30 35.86 11.35
CA LYS A 250 36.94 37.28 11.54
C LYS A 250 36.97 37.68 13.03
N GLN A 251 36.47 36.85 13.92
CA GLN A 251 36.49 37.11 15.35
C GLN A 251 37.92 37.16 15.91
N ILE A 252 38.78 36.23 15.48
CA ILE A 252 40.18 36.19 15.86
C ILE A 252 40.91 37.46 15.38
N SER A 253 40.73 37.82 14.10
CA SER A 253 41.33 39.05 13.53
C SER A 253 40.89 40.30 14.29
N SER A 254 39.62 40.42 14.65
CA SER A 254 39.11 41.54 15.44
C SER A 254 39.71 41.58 16.85
N GLN A 255 39.92 40.45 17.50
CA GLN A 255 40.56 40.37 18.82
C GLN A 255 42.06 40.72 18.78
N GLU A 256 42.78 40.28 17.72
CA GLU A 256 44.16 40.62 17.52
C GLU A 256 44.38 42.15 17.29
N GLU A 257 43.43 42.79 16.58
CA GLU A 257 43.44 44.24 16.36
C GLU A 257 43.20 45.02 17.66
N LEU A 258 42.30 44.55 18.51
CA LEU A 258 42.05 45.12 19.83
C LEU A 258 43.26 44.99 20.77
N LEU A 259 43.98 43.88 20.71
CA LEU A 259 45.19 43.63 21.51
C LEU A 259 46.41 44.47 21.04
N LYS A 260 46.47 44.81 19.74
CA LYS A 260 47.54 45.68 19.20
C LYS A 260 47.35 47.16 19.55
N ASN A 261 46.13 47.58 19.90
CA ASN A 261 45.78 48.96 20.24
C ASN A 261 45.78 49.24 21.77
N GLN A 262 46.13 48.24 22.57
CA GLN A 262 46.45 48.37 24.02
C GLN A 262 47.91 48.44 24.27
#